data_db7d3b794f7f3e6998ea2aee7a4f87f0
#
_entry.id   db7d3b794f7f3e6998ea2aee7a4f87f0
#
_cell.length_a   1.000
_cell.length_b   1.000
_cell.length_c   1.000
_cell.angle_alpha   90.00
_cell.angle_beta   90.00
_cell.angle_gamma   90.00
#
_symmetry.space_group_name_H-M   'P 1'
#
loop_
_entity.id
_entity.type
_entity.pdbx_description
1 polymer ?
#
loop_
_entity_poly.entity_id
_entity_poly.type
_entity_poly.pdbx_seq_one_letter_code
_entity_poly.pdbx_strand_id
1 'polypeptide(L)'
;MERKVLKNAVIAHCKKLQHRSHGGRKVDLIISPSEKVWKQLENGSGNAKEEVLYADSSTALGVNYFSLFADTHQSCEIEYEWKKDSPLKIGGNSNLDIMVKEGDIIKFYESKFLEPYYMANSKFTDSYRDCDNYKIDQEKAKNFIEYLDKVESNFNYFNVSQLLRHLLAIVNHICANPSEYEKVKEVHLISICWEMPDDFIKDIEQITSKRSISYLRKRRETLAKEKEESQQIINEIIEKLFQPIINNVSPVRLSYRTDSYNNVIKDIEKSKYINTFKEQYYL
;
A
#
# COMPACT_ATOMS: atom_id res chain seq x y z
N MET A 1 10.58 -19.89 -6.08
CA MET A 1 11.36 -20.36 -4.91
C MET A 1 11.38 -19.30 -3.79
N GLU A 2 11.68 -18.06 -4.10
CA GLU A 2 11.83 -16.97 -3.13
C GLU A 2 10.57 -16.70 -2.30
N ARG A 3 9.39 -16.67 -2.92
CA ARG A 3 8.12 -16.45 -2.21
C ARG A 3 7.92 -17.39 -1.03
N LYS A 4 8.14 -18.69 -1.24
CA LYS A 4 7.95 -19.71 -0.18
C LYS A 4 8.97 -19.55 0.94
N VAL A 5 10.22 -19.24 0.60
CA VAL A 5 11.29 -19.04 1.58
C VAL A 5 10.99 -17.82 2.45
N LEU A 6 10.67 -16.68 1.86
CA LEU A 6 10.33 -15.45 2.58
C LEU A 6 9.14 -15.65 3.51
N LYS A 7 8.06 -16.22 2.99
CA LYS A 7 6.84 -16.49 3.80
C LYS A 7 7.13 -17.41 4.96
N ASN A 8 7.84 -18.49 4.72
CA ASN A 8 8.18 -19.45 5.78
C ASN A 8 9.08 -18.83 6.85
N ALA A 9 10.03 -17.96 6.48
CA ALA A 9 10.90 -17.28 7.43
C ALA A 9 10.09 -16.36 8.36
N VAL A 10 9.20 -15.52 7.81
CA VAL A 10 8.33 -14.65 8.62
C VAL A 10 7.40 -15.47 9.52
N ILE A 11 6.77 -16.51 8.98
CA ILE A 11 5.89 -17.38 9.77
C ILE A 11 6.65 -18.05 10.92
N ALA A 12 7.86 -18.56 10.67
CA ALA A 12 8.68 -19.19 11.69
C ALA A 12 9.08 -18.21 12.79
N HIS A 13 9.46 -16.98 12.41
CA HIS A 13 9.81 -15.91 13.34
C HIS A 13 8.62 -15.52 14.24
N CYS A 14 7.47 -15.22 13.65
CA CYS A 14 6.27 -14.88 14.42
C CYS A 14 5.82 -15.99 15.37
N LYS A 15 5.91 -17.26 14.94
CA LYS A 15 5.60 -18.40 15.80
C LYS A 15 6.54 -18.49 17.00
N LYS A 16 7.84 -18.26 16.80
CA LYS A 16 8.83 -18.25 17.87
C LYS A 16 8.50 -17.19 18.91
N LEU A 17 8.16 -15.95 18.45
CA LEU A 17 7.79 -14.85 19.34
C LEU A 17 6.51 -15.13 20.14
N GLN A 18 5.52 -15.74 19.51
CA GLN A 18 4.21 -16.03 20.14
C GLN A 18 4.17 -17.35 20.90
N HIS A 19 5.31 -18.04 21.05
CA HIS A 19 5.45 -19.36 21.70
C HIS A 19 4.46 -20.42 21.17
N ARG A 20 4.08 -20.34 19.88
CA ARG A 20 3.13 -21.25 19.25
C ARG A 20 3.84 -22.42 18.58
N SER A 21 3.52 -23.63 19.01
CA SER A 21 4.06 -24.88 18.47
C SER A 21 3.26 -25.47 17.29
N HIS A 22 2.05 -24.96 17.00
CA HIS A 22 1.12 -25.60 16.08
C HIS A 22 1.16 -25.01 14.67
N GLY A 23 1.07 -25.89 13.66
CA GLY A 23 1.16 -25.57 12.24
C GLY A 23 0.08 -24.60 11.74
N GLY A 24 0.46 -23.66 10.86
CA GLY A 24 -0.43 -22.69 10.25
C GLY A 24 0.26 -21.35 10.05
N ARG A 25 -0.34 -20.50 9.19
CA ARG A 25 0.12 -19.14 8.92
C ARG A 25 -0.44 -18.12 9.90
N LYS A 26 -1.47 -18.50 10.68
CA LYS A 26 -2.20 -17.60 11.56
C LYS A 26 -1.36 -17.19 12.77
N VAL A 27 -1.43 -15.90 13.10
CA VAL A 27 -0.80 -15.28 14.26
C VAL A 27 -1.81 -14.39 14.98
N ASP A 28 -1.54 -14.04 16.22
CA ASP A 28 -2.34 -13.06 16.93
C ASP A 28 -1.97 -11.66 16.45
N LEU A 29 -2.98 -10.81 16.29
CA LEU A 29 -2.78 -9.39 16.10
C LEU A 29 -2.27 -8.76 17.39
N ILE A 30 -1.43 -7.75 17.27
CA ILE A 30 -0.83 -7.03 18.41
C ILE A 30 -1.92 -6.32 19.22
N ILE A 31 -2.88 -5.72 18.51
CA ILE A 31 -4.11 -5.17 19.09
C ILE A 31 -5.27 -5.82 18.37
N SER A 32 -6.24 -6.33 19.13
CA SER A 32 -7.48 -6.87 18.54
C SER A 32 -8.27 -5.74 17.88
N PRO A 33 -8.58 -5.83 16.58
CA PRO A 33 -9.37 -4.83 15.89
C PRO A 33 -10.75 -4.66 16.51
N SER A 34 -11.28 -3.45 16.49
CA SER A 34 -12.66 -3.18 16.90
C SER A 34 -13.66 -3.86 15.96
N GLU A 35 -14.93 -3.98 16.42
CA GLU A 35 -16.01 -4.52 15.57
C GLU A 35 -16.18 -3.71 14.26
N LYS A 36 -15.98 -2.38 14.30
CA LYS A 36 -16.00 -1.52 13.12
C LYS A 36 -14.92 -1.95 12.12
N VAL A 37 -13.69 -2.17 12.57
CA VAL A 37 -12.56 -2.60 11.71
C VAL A 37 -12.84 -3.99 11.13
N TRP A 38 -13.34 -4.93 11.94
CA TRP A 38 -13.72 -6.25 11.43
C TRP A 38 -14.76 -6.19 10.32
N LYS A 39 -15.78 -5.34 10.45
CA LYS A 39 -16.78 -5.12 9.39
C LYS A 39 -16.18 -4.52 8.12
N GLN A 40 -15.24 -3.60 8.24
CA GLN A 40 -14.54 -3.03 7.08
C GLN A 40 -13.73 -4.08 6.34
N LEU A 41 -12.94 -4.90 7.05
CA LEU A 41 -12.17 -6.00 6.47
C LEU A 41 -13.07 -7.08 5.84
N GLU A 42 -14.26 -7.33 6.38
CA GLU A 42 -15.23 -8.28 5.82
C GLU A 42 -15.83 -7.79 4.49
N ASN A 43 -16.02 -6.49 4.36
CA ASN A 43 -16.53 -5.84 3.16
C ASN A 43 -15.42 -5.51 2.14
N GLY A 44 -14.17 -5.73 2.50
CA GLY A 44 -13.00 -5.50 1.65
C GLY A 44 -12.93 -6.42 0.44
N SER A 45 -11.92 -6.23 -0.40
CA SER A 45 -11.67 -7.12 -1.53
C SER A 45 -10.91 -8.37 -1.11
N GLY A 46 -11.14 -9.46 -1.82
CA GLY A 46 -10.44 -10.72 -1.56
C GLY A 46 -10.82 -11.32 -0.22
N ASN A 47 -9.81 -11.81 0.52
CA ASN A 47 -9.99 -12.45 1.81
C ASN A 47 -9.38 -11.61 2.95
N ALA A 48 -9.53 -10.28 2.92
CA ALA A 48 -8.89 -9.38 3.89
C ALA A 48 -9.15 -9.79 5.34
N LYS A 49 -10.39 -10.22 5.66
CA LYS A 49 -10.76 -10.74 6.99
C LYS A 49 -9.94 -11.98 7.43
N GLU A 50 -9.56 -12.84 6.49
CA GLU A 50 -8.72 -14.00 6.79
C GLU A 50 -7.24 -13.64 6.75
N GLU A 51 -6.84 -12.82 5.78
CA GLU A 51 -5.46 -12.42 5.54
C GLU A 51 -4.89 -11.60 6.69
N VAL A 52 -5.71 -10.80 7.38
CA VAL A 52 -5.29 -10.05 8.57
C VAL A 52 -4.74 -10.94 9.69
N LEU A 53 -5.09 -12.22 9.69
CA LEU A 53 -4.58 -13.20 10.67
C LEU A 53 -3.32 -13.93 10.19
N TYR A 54 -2.77 -13.61 9.01
CA TYR A 54 -1.60 -14.29 8.49
C TYR A 54 -0.33 -13.47 8.70
N ALA A 55 0.70 -14.10 9.30
CA ALA A 55 1.99 -13.48 9.60
C ALA A 55 2.67 -12.83 8.38
N ASP A 56 2.45 -13.40 7.20
CA ASP A 56 3.07 -13.00 5.93
C ASP A 56 2.18 -12.07 5.06
N SER A 57 1.13 -11.49 5.65
CA SER A 57 0.17 -10.62 4.95
C SER A 57 0.47 -9.13 5.14
N SER A 58 0.39 -8.36 4.06
CA SER A 58 0.41 -6.89 4.09
C SER A 58 -0.78 -6.31 4.85
N THR A 59 -1.95 -6.96 4.76
CA THR A 59 -3.13 -6.59 5.54
C THR A 59 -2.87 -6.70 7.05
N ALA A 60 -2.22 -7.80 7.50
CA ALA A 60 -1.87 -7.96 8.92
C ALA A 60 -0.87 -6.89 9.39
N LEU A 61 0.16 -6.60 8.58
CA LEU A 61 1.13 -5.54 8.87
C LEU A 61 0.44 -4.17 8.96
N GLY A 62 -0.38 -3.83 7.98
CA GLY A 62 -1.11 -2.55 7.93
C GLY A 62 -2.07 -2.40 9.12
N VAL A 63 -2.89 -3.42 9.40
CA VAL A 63 -3.82 -3.38 10.54
C VAL A 63 -3.09 -3.25 11.87
N ASN A 64 -2.00 -4.00 12.09
CA ASN A 64 -1.20 -3.87 13.31
C ASN A 64 -0.61 -2.46 13.44
N TYR A 65 0.00 -1.90 12.39
CA TYR A 65 0.57 -0.55 12.43
C TYR A 65 -0.51 0.52 12.69
N PHE A 66 -1.58 0.54 11.91
CA PHE A 66 -2.61 1.58 12.01
C PHE A 66 -3.50 1.44 13.26
N SER A 67 -3.58 0.25 13.86
CA SER A 67 -4.19 0.10 15.20
C SER A 67 -3.32 0.75 16.30
N LEU A 68 -2.00 0.62 16.21
CA LEU A 68 -1.06 1.33 17.09
C LEU A 68 -1.07 2.84 16.85
N PHE A 69 -1.18 3.25 15.58
CA PHE A 69 -1.32 4.65 15.20
C PHE A 69 -2.60 5.26 15.81
N ALA A 70 -3.73 4.59 15.72
CA ALA A 70 -4.99 5.04 16.32
C ALA A 70 -4.92 5.15 17.85
N ASP A 71 -4.19 4.23 18.52
CA ASP A 71 -3.97 4.27 19.97
C ASP A 71 -3.19 5.52 20.39
N THR A 72 -2.30 6.01 19.54
CA THR A 72 -1.46 7.20 19.80
C THR A 72 -2.03 8.51 19.26
N HIS A 73 -2.94 8.46 18.27
CA HIS A 73 -3.51 9.62 17.56
C HIS A 73 -5.05 9.61 17.64
N GLN A 74 -5.59 9.94 18.82
CA GLN A 74 -7.03 9.83 19.11
C GLN A 74 -7.95 10.74 18.25
N SER A 75 -7.39 11.75 17.57
CA SER A 75 -8.16 12.71 16.74
C SER A 75 -8.24 12.30 15.26
N CYS A 76 -7.65 11.18 14.86
CA CYS A 76 -7.71 10.72 13.47
C CYS A 76 -8.89 9.77 13.24
N GLU A 77 -9.44 9.83 12.03
CA GLU A 77 -10.38 8.83 11.52
C GLU A 77 -9.61 7.86 10.63
N ILE A 78 -9.77 6.54 10.89
CA ILE A 78 -9.16 5.48 10.09
C ILE A 78 -10.24 4.60 9.49
N GLU A 79 -10.13 4.36 8.19
CA GLU A 79 -10.98 3.43 7.44
C GLU A 79 -10.08 2.43 6.72
N TYR A 80 -10.39 1.13 6.87
CA TYR A 80 -9.70 0.04 6.20
C TYR A 80 -10.48 -0.39 4.96
N GLU A 81 -9.76 -0.87 3.94
CA GLU A 81 -10.36 -1.35 2.69
C GLU A 81 -11.26 -0.27 2.05
N TRP A 82 -10.73 0.95 1.91
CA TRP A 82 -11.46 2.07 1.30
C TRP A 82 -11.83 1.74 -0.15
N LYS A 83 -13.14 1.63 -0.40
CA LYS A 83 -13.70 1.14 -1.65
C LYS A 83 -14.84 2.05 -2.11
N LYS A 84 -14.55 3.07 -2.91
CA LYS A 84 -15.61 3.99 -3.37
C LYS A 84 -15.77 4.04 -4.87
N ASP A 85 -14.72 4.30 -5.62
CA ASP A 85 -14.83 4.54 -7.06
C ASP A 85 -14.04 3.56 -7.93
N SER A 86 -14.63 3.23 -9.07
CA SER A 86 -13.89 2.54 -10.13
C SER A 86 -12.94 3.51 -10.83
N PRO A 87 -11.69 3.11 -11.13
CA PRO A 87 -10.78 3.94 -11.93
C PRO A 87 -11.29 4.18 -13.35
N LEU A 88 -12.10 3.29 -13.90
CA LEU A 88 -12.70 3.43 -15.23
C LEU A 88 -14.23 3.43 -15.13
N LYS A 89 -14.91 3.78 -16.23
CA LYS A 89 -16.38 3.63 -16.37
C LYS A 89 -16.82 2.18 -16.29
N ILE A 90 -15.95 1.26 -16.68
CA ILE A 90 -16.15 -0.20 -16.69
C ILE A 90 -15.18 -0.86 -15.72
N GLY A 91 -15.56 -2.00 -15.18
CA GLY A 91 -14.73 -2.78 -14.27
C GLY A 91 -15.04 -2.58 -12.79
N GLY A 92 -14.22 -3.20 -11.95
CA GLY A 92 -14.39 -3.19 -10.50
C GLY A 92 -13.83 -1.93 -9.84
N ASN A 93 -14.24 -1.71 -8.59
CA ASN A 93 -13.71 -0.64 -7.77
C ASN A 93 -12.21 -0.82 -7.48
N SER A 94 -11.52 0.28 -7.23
CA SER A 94 -10.18 0.26 -6.67
C SER A 94 -10.28 0.25 -5.14
N ASN A 95 -9.58 -0.68 -4.49
CA ASN A 95 -9.52 -0.75 -3.04
C ASN A 95 -8.16 -0.25 -2.58
N LEU A 96 -8.17 0.72 -1.69
CA LEU A 96 -7.00 1.18 -0.96
C LEU A 96 -7.01 0.54 0.42
N ASP A 97 -5.86 0.07 0.87
CA ASP A 97 -5.76 -0.70 2.11
C ASP A 97 -6.22 0.12 3.32
N ILE A 98 -5.79 1.39 3.43
CA ILE A 98 -6.11 2.25 4.57
C ILE A 98 -6.31 3.70 4.13
N MET A 99 -7.35 4.35 4.68
CA MET A 99 -7.53 5.80 4.65
C MET A 99 -7.38 6.36 6.06
N VAL A 100 -6.60 7.44 6.21
CA VAL A 100 -6.46 8.20 7.45
C VAL A 100 -6.85 9.65 7.19
N LYS A 101 -7.79 10.17 7.97
CA LYS A 101 -8.18 11.57 7.94
C LYS A 101 -7.74 12.26 9.24
N GLU A 102 -6.94 13.29 9.10
CA GLU A 102 -6.42 14.12 10.20
C GLU A 102 -6.70 15.59 9.88
N GLY A 103 -7.74 16.14 10.50
CA GLY A 103 -8.16 17.53 10.26
C GLY A 103 -8.54 17.79 8.78
N ASP A 104 -7.75 18.61 8.09
CA ASP A 104 -7.94 18.98 6.69
C ASP A 104 -7.06 18.18 5.70
N ILE A 105 -6.46 17.09 6.17
CA ILE A 105 -5.60 16.20 5.38
C ILE A 105 -6.20 14.80 5.31
N ILE A 106 -6.24 14.22 4.10
CA ILE A 106 -6.59 12.81 3.88
C ILE A 106 -5.37 12.08 3.30
N LYS A 107 -5.03 10.95 3.91
CA LYS A 107 -3.93 10.08 3.48
C LYS A 107 -4.48 8.71 3.11
N PHE A 108 -4.27 8.29 1.88
CA PHE A 108 -4.57 6.94 1.40
C PHE A 108 -3.29 6.13 1.36
N TYR A 109 -3.29 4.98 2.01
CA TYR A 109 -2.13 4.11 2.08
C TYR A 109 -2.36 2.81 1.31
N GLU A 110 -1.34 2.45 0.53
CA GLU A 110 -1.17 1.13 -0.05
C GLU A 110 -0.03 0.44 0.69
N SER A 111 -0.37 -0.58 1.49
CA SER A 111 0.55 -1.31 2.36
C SER A 111 1.19 -2.48 1.64
N LYS A 112 2.50 -2.60 1.67
CA LYS A 112 3.24 -3.70 1.07
C LYS A 112 4.21 -4.31 2.09
N PHE A 113 4.14 -5.63 2.22
CA PHE A 113 5.03 -6.40 3.09
C PHE A 113 6.09 -7.15 2.26
N LEU A 114 5.81 -8.40 1.94
CA LEU A 114 6.74 -9.28 1.22
C LEU A 114 6.59 -9.23 -0.30
N GLU A 115 5.43 -8.76 -0.78
CA GLU A 115 5.04 -8.78 -2.19
C GLU A 115 6.11 -8.17 -3.11
N PRO A 116 6.71 -7.00 -2.78
CA PRO A 116 7.71 -6.38 -3.63
C PRO A 116 8.94 -7.28 -3.86
N TYR A 117 9.17 -8.26 -3.00
CA TYR A 117 10.33 -9.15 -3.08
C TYR A 117 10.08 -10.42 -3.92
N TYR A 118 8.85 -10.72 -4.32
CA TYR A 118 8.53 -11.90 -5.14
C TYR A 118 7.49 -11.68 -6.25
N MET A 119 6.76 -10.57 -6.23
CA MET A 119 5.82 -10.20 -7.29
C MET A 119 6.47 -9.27 -8.31
N ALA A 120 5.90 -9.20 -9.49
CA ALA A 120 6.26 -8.22 -10.51
C ALA A 120 5.25 -7.06 -10.53
N ASN A 121 5.63 -5.95 -11.16
CA ASN A 121 4.68 -4.90 -11.53
C ASN A 121 3.53 -5.50 -12.34
N SER A 122 2.29 -5.17 -12.01
CA SER A 122 1.13 -5.65 -12.74
C SER A 122 0.97 -4.88 -14.05
N LYS A 123 0.49 -5.57 -15.08
CA LYS A 123 0.16 -4.91 -16.36
C LYS A 123 -1.23 -4.29 -16.31
N PHE A 124 -1.44 -3.28 -17.14
CA PHE A 124 -2.77 -2.75 -17.41
C PHE A 124 -3.51 -3.68 -18.36
N THR A 125 -4.81 -3.84 -18.13
CA THR A 125 -5.69 -4.53 -19.09
C THR A 125 -6.00 -3.64 -20.29
N ASP A 126 -6.46 -4.23 -21.39
CA ASP A 126 -6.81 -3.48 -22.62
C ASP A 126 -7.82 -2.37 -22.37
N SER A 127 -8.70 -2.54 -21.36
CA SER A 127 -9.66 -1.51 -20.97
C SER A 127 -9.02 -0.18 -20.54
N TYR A 128 -7.77 -0.19 -20.07
CA TYR A 128 -7.02 1.03 -19.76
C TYR A 128 -6.38 1.69 -21.00
N ARG A 129 -6.43 1.06 -22.17
CA ARG A 129 -5.91 1.60 -23.43
C ARG A 129 -6.97 2.24 -24.30
N ASP A 130 -8.22 2.18 -23.87
CA ASP A 130 -9.36 2.78 -24.53
C ASP A 130 -9.78 4.07 -23.80
N CYS A 131 -9.63 5.22 -24.49
CA CYS A 131 -9.95 6.54 -23.95
C CYS A 131 -11.41 6.68 -23.52
N ASP A 132 -12.33 5.95 -24.17
CA ASP A 132 -13.76 6.05 -23.89
C ASP A 132 -14.14 5.45 -22.52
N ASN A 133 -13.29 4.61 -21.98
CA ASN A 133 -13.48 4.01 -20.67
C ASN A 133 -13.15 4.95 -19.50
N TYR A 134 -12.48 6.08 -19.74
CA TYR A 134 -12.11 7.02 -18.69
C TYR A 134 -13.26 7.94 -18.29
N LYS A 135 -13.29 8.34 -17.02
CA LYS A 135 -14.25 9.31 -16.48
C LYS A 135 -13.78 10.76 -16.66
N ILE A 136 -12.53 10.97 -17.07
CA ILE A 136 -11.94 12.27 -17.43
C ILE A 136 -12.11 12.53 -18.94
N ASP A 137 -11.82 13.75 -19.39
CA ASP A 137 -11.90 14.09 -20.81
C ASP A 137 -10.94 13.26 -21.68
N GLN A 138 -11.28 13.08 -22.95
CA GLN A 138 -10.56 12.19 -23.86
C GLN A 138 -9.11 12.64 -24.11
N GLU A 139 -8.82 13.94 -24.16
CA GLU A 139 -7.46 14.43 -24.37
C GLU A 139 -6.56 14.04 -23.21
N LYS A 140 -7.04 14.25 -21.96
CA LYS A 140 -6.33 13.84 -20.76
C LYS A 140 -6.22 12.33 -20.62
N ALA A 141 -7.25 11.59 -21.05
CA ALA A 141 -7.18 10.12 -21.11
C ALA A 141 -6.09 9.62 -22.06
N LYS A 142 -5.96 10.22 -23.27
CA LYS A 142 -4.87 9.91 -24.22
C LYS A 142 -3.50 10.17 -23.60
N ASN A 143 -3.32 11.36 -23.02
CA ASN A 143 -2.07 11.71 -22.36
C ASN A 143 -1.73 10.76 -21.20
N PHE A 144 -2.74 10.29 -20.46
CA PHE A 144 -2.52 9.31 -19.38
C PHE A 144 -2.11 7.94 -19.94
N ILE A 145 -2.72 7.50 -21.05
CA ILE A 145 -2.37 6.22 -21.70
C ILE A 145 -0.91 6.17 -22.13
N GLU A 146 -0.31 7.30 -22.58
CA GLU A 146 1.11 7.36 -22.92
C GLU A 146 2.02 7.06 -21.70
N TYR A 147 1.59 7.43 -20.49
CA TYR A 147 2.31 7.07 -19.29
C TYR A 147 2.22 5.59 -18.94
N LEU A 148 1.15 4.88 -19.33
CA LEU A 148 0.98 3.46 -18.99
C LEU A 148 2.09 2.61 -19.62
N ASP A 149 2.44 2.85 -20.89
CA ASP A 149 3.51 2.13 -21.59
C ASP A 149 4.86 2.40 -20.96
N LYS A 150 5.12 3.65 -20.58
CA LYS A 150 6.34 4.05 -19.89
C LYS A 150 6.46 3.38 -18.52
N VAL A 151 5.36 3.27 -17.79
CA VAL A 151 5.32 2.60 -16.47
C VAL A 151 5.53 1.09 -16.62
N GLU A 152 4.87 0.45 -17.58
CA GLU A 152 5.02 -1.00 -17.79
C GLU A 152 6.42 -1.40 -18.24
N SER A 153 7.15 -0.52 -18.95
CA SER A 153 8.51 -0.79 -19.41
C SER A 153 9.59 -0.50 -18.37
N ASN A 154 9.38 0.47 -17.49
CA ASN A 154 10.40 0.96 -16.57
C ASN A 154 10.38 0.28 -15.20
N PHE A 155 9.22 -0.22 -14.76
CA PHE A 155 9.06 -0.82 -13.42
C PHE A 155 8.85 -2.33 -13.51
N ASN A 156 9.74 -3.07 -12.85
CA ASN A 156 9.70 -4.54 -12.86
C ASN A 156 9.11 -5.12 -11.57
N TYR A 157 9.35 -4.50 -10.44
CA TYR A 157 9.06 -5.05 -9.11
C TYR A 157 8.14 -4.18 -8.28
N PHE A 158 8.31 -2.86 -8.35
CA PHE A 158 7.44 -1.94 -7.65
C PHE A 158 6.15 -1.73 -8.44
N ASN A 159 5.00 -1.99 -7.82
CA ASN A 159 3.71 -2.06 -8.52
C ASN A 159 3.12 -0.68 -8.80
N VAL A 160 3.79 0.10 -9.66
CA VAL A 160 3.36 1.45 -10.06
C VAL A 160 2.03 1.41 -10.80
N SER A 161 1.75 0.34 -11.55
CA SER A 161 0.47 0.17 -12.26
C SER A 161 -0.72 0.11 -11.29
N GLN A 162 -0.56 -0.50 -10.12
CA GLN A 162 -1.58 -0.49 -9.07
C GLN A 162 -1.78 0.91 -8.50
N LEU A 163 -0.69 1.62 -8.22
CA LEU A 163 -0.73 2.99 -7.69
C LEU A 163 -1.42 3.97 -8.64
N LEU A 164 -1.19 3.85 -9.95
CA LEU A 164 -1.90 4.68 -10.95
C LEU A 164 -3.40 4.38 -10.99
N ARG A 165 -3.80 3.11 -10.82
CA ARG A 165 -5.23 2.78 -10.70
C ARG A 165 -5.86 3.40 -9.46
N HIS A 166 -5.18 3.35 -8.32
CA HIS A 166 -5.64 3.99 -7.09
C HIS A 166 -5.72 5.50 -7.24
N LEU A 167 -4.70 6.12 -7.85
CA LEU A 167 -4.66 7.55 -8.10
C LEU A 167 -5.85 7.99 -8.96
N LEU A 168 -6.14 7.27 -10.04
CA LEU A 168 -7.27 7.57 -10.92
C LEU A 168 -8.62 7.43 -10.19
N ALA A 169 -8.75 6.43 -9.30
CA ALA A 169 -9.95 6.26 -8.47
C ALA A 169 -10.13 7.42 -7.48
N ILE A 170 -9.04 7.89 -6.84
CA ILE A 170 -9.05 9.05 -5.94
C ILE A 170 -9.48 10.31 -6.69
N VAL A 171 -8.90 10.57 -7.87
CA VAL A 171 -9.27 11.73 -8.72
C VAL A 171 -10.74 11.68 -9.10
N ASN A 172 -11.22 10.52 -9.55
CA ASN A 172 -12.63 10.33 -9.88
C ASN A 172 -13.54 10.60 -8.69
N HIS A 173 -13.15 10.16 -7.50
CA HIS A 173 -13.94 10.37 -6.28
C HIS A 173 -13.99 11.86 -5.88
N ILE A 174 -12.86 12.56 -5.90
CA ILE A 174 -12.81 14.01 -5.64
C ILE A 174 -13.71 14.75 -6.62
N CYS A 175 -13.64 14.42 -7.92
CA CYS A 175 -14.43 15.09 -8.95
C CYS A 175 -15.93 14.79 -8.86
N ALA A 176 -16.30 13.59 -8.44
CA ALA A 176 -17.70 13.19 -8.28
C ALA A 176 -18.34 13.73 -6.99
N ASN A 177 -17.55 13.96 -5.95
CA ASN A 177 -18.03 14.32 -4.61
C ASN A 177 -17.29 15.56 -4.04
N PRO A 178 -17.25 16.71 -4.73
CA PRO A 178 -16.47 17.88 -4.31
C PRO A 178 -16.88 18.40 -2.93
N SER A 179 -18.14 18.23 -2.53
CA SER A 179 -18.64 18.65 -1.22
C SER A 179 -18.01 17.89 -0.05
N GLU A 180 -17.60 16.63 -0.24
CA GLU A 180 -16.86 15.86 0.79
C GLU A 180 -15.46 16.44 1.05
N TYR A 181 -14.94 17.21 0.09
CA TYR A 181 -13.59 17.77 0.09
C TYR A 181 -13.53 19.29 0.35
N GLU A 182 -14.65 19.95 0.63
CA GLU A 182 -14.69 21.42 0.86
C GLU A 182 -13.73 21.89 1.97
N LYS A 183 -13.55 21.08 3.02
CA LYS A 183 -12.66 21.37 4.15
C LYS A 183 -11.31 20.68 4.06
N VAL A 184 -11.07 19.92 3.00
CA VAL A 184 -9.83 19.19 2.79
C VAL A 184 -8.88 20.06 1.99
N LYS A 185 -7.65 20.24 2.49
CA LYS A 185 -6.60 20.98 1.79
C LYS A 185 -5.70 20.05 1.00
N GLU A 186 -5.38 18.90 1.58
CA GLU A 186 -4.40 17.98 1.01
C GLU A 186 -4.93 16.55 0.97
N VAL A 187 -4.67 15.88 -0.13
CA VAL A 187 -4.88 14.44 -0.30
C VAL A 187 -3.57 13.80 -0.73
N HIS A 188 -3.13 12.79 0.01
CA HIS A 188 -1.90 12.07 -0.27
C HIS A 188 -2.20 10.61 -0.61
N LEU A 189 -1.68 10.12 -1.73
CA LEU A 189 -1.51 8.69 -1.94
C LEU A 189 -0.12 8.28 -1.45
N ILE A 190 -0.03 7.32 -0.56
CA ILE A 190 1.22 6.89 0.08
C ILE A 190 1.39 5.38 -0.13
N SER A 191 2.45 4.97 -0.81
CA SER A 191 2.85 3.57 -0.81
C SER A 191 3.79 3.33 0.37
N ILE A 192 3.32 2.60 1.38
CA ILE A 192 4.10 2.26 2.55
C ILE A 192 4.60 0.82 2.44
N CYS A 193 5.92 0.63 2.45
CA CYS A 193 6.53 -0.67 2.24
C CYS A 193 7.35 -1.11 3.45
N TRP A 194 7.28 -2.39 3.76
CA TRP A 194 8.28 -2.99 4.62
C TRP A 194 9.62 -3.09 3.86
N GLU A 195 10.68 -2.63 4.49
CA GLU A 195 12.03 -2.73 3.94
C GLU A 195 12.75 -3.89 4.62
N MET A 196 13.14 -4.89 3.83
CA MET A 196 13.81 -6.10 4.31
C MET A 196 15.12 -5.73 5.03
N PRO A 197 15.21 -5.91 6.36
CA PRO A 197 16.43 -5.56 7.10
C PRO A 197 17.51 -6.63 6.95
N ASP A 198 18.75 -6.24 7.22
CA ASP A 198 19.89 -7.15 7.09
C ASP A 198 19.83 -8.33 8.06
N ASP A 199 19.25 -8.15 9.25
CA ASP A 199 19.09 -9.23 10.23
C ASP A 199 18.11 -10.29 9.74
N PHE A 200 17.02 -9.88 9.07
CA PHE A 200 16.13 -10.83 8.41
C PHE A 200 16.85 -11.61 7.29
N ILE A 201 17.71 -10.93 6.51
CA ILE A 201 18.52 -11.61 5.49
C ILE A 201 19.46 -12.64 6.11
N LYS A 202 20.11 -12.33 7.23
CA LYS A 202 20.99 -13.26 7.96
C LYS A 202 20.23 -14.51 8.43
N ASP A 203 19.01 -14.34 8.94
CA ASP A 203 18.17 -15.46 9.35
C ASP A 203 17.80 -16.36 8.16
N ILE A 204 17.49 -15.76 7.00
CA ILE A 204 17.19 -16.53 5.79
C ILE A 204 18.45 -17.23 5.23
N GLU A 205 19.65 -16.65 5.37
CA GLU A 205 20.90 -17.25 4.92
C GLU A 205 21.14 -18.65 5.52
N GLN A 206 20.61 -18.90 6.72
CA GLN A 206 20.73 -20.20 7.39
C GLN A 206 19.84 -21.28 6.77
N ILE A 207 18.80 -20.91 6.02
CA ILE A 207 17.75 -21.83 5.54
C ILE A 207 17.59 -21.82 4.01
N THR A 208 18.41 -21.05 3.28
CA THR A 208 18.31 -20.94 1.83
C THR A 208 19.66 -20.90 1.13
N SER A 209 19.67 -20.96 -0.20
CA SER A 209 20.91 -20.94 -1.00
C SER A 209 21.53 -19.56 -1.11
N LYS A 210 22.87 -19.50 -1.27
CA LYS A 210 23.59 -18.24 -1.56
C LYS A 210 23.06 -17.52 -2.79
N ARG A 211 22.59 -18.27 -3.81
CA ARG A 211 21.99 -17.70 -5.02
C ARG A 211 20.69 -16.94 -4.71
N SER A 212 19.84 -17.52 -3.88
CA SER A 212 18.58 -16.86 -3.47
C SER A 212 18.85 -15.58 -2.68
N ILE A 213 19.85 -15.59 -1.82
CA ILE A 213 20.24 -14.41 -1.05
C ILE A 213 20.77 -13.29 -1.96
N SER A 214 21.67 -13.63 -2.90
CA SER A 214 22.19 -12.67 -3.89
C SER A 214 21.04 -12.05 -4.70
N TYR A 215 20.06 -12.85 -5.12
CA TYR A 215 18.88 -12.36 -5.81
C TYR A 215 18.04 -11.40 -4.93
N LEU A 216 17.79 -11.73 -3.67
CA LEU A 216 17.04 -10.86 -2.76
C LEU A 216 17.73 -9.53 -2.50
N ARG A 217 19.05 -9.54 -2.30
CA ARG A 217 19.84 -8.32 -2.13
C ARG A 217 19.76 -7.41 -3.37
N LYS A 218 19.97 -7.99 -4.56
CA LYS A 218 19.85 -7.25 -5.82
C LYS A 218 18.43 -6.68 -6.00
N ARG A 219 17.41 -7.46 -5.66
CA ARG A 219 16.03 -7.02 -5.76
C ARG A 219 15.72 -5.86 -4.80
N ARG A 220 16.23 -5.92 -3.54
CA ARG A 220 16.12 -4.82 -2.58
C ARG A 220 16.71 -3.52 -3.14
N GLU A 221 17.90 -3.58 -3.74
CA GLU A 221 18.54 -2.42 -4.37
C GLU A 221 17.73 -1.87 -5.56
N THR A 222 17.20 -2.76 -6.39
CA THR A 222 16.34 -2.36 -7.53
C THR A 222 15.04 -1.72 -7.03
N LEU A 223 14.40 -2.28 -6.00
CA LEU A 223 13.18 -1.72 -5.41
C LEU A 223 13.40 -0.32 -4.83
N ALA A 224 14.54 -0.06 -4.21
CA ALA A 224 14.86 1.27 -3.70
C ALA A 224 14.88 2.31 -4.82
N LYS A 225 15.50 1.99 -5.96
CA LYS A 225 15.52 2.86 -7.16
C LYS A 225 14.13 3.03 -7.76
N GLU A 226 13.41 1.92 -7.96
CA GLU A 226 12.05 1.97 -8.54
C GLU A 226 11.08 2.77 -7.65
N LYS A 227 11.22 2.75 -6.33
CA LYS A 227 10.45 3.60 -5.40
C LYS A 227 10.71 5.09 -5.65
N GLU A 228 11.98 5.50 -5.76
CA GLU A 228 12.36 6.88 -6.04
C GLU A 228 11.84 7.34 -7.41
N GLU A 229 12.08 6.55 -8.46
CA GLU A 229 11.60 6.82 -9.82
C GLU A 229 10.07 6.88 -9.89
N SER A 230 9.36 6.03 -9.13
CA SER A 230 7.90 6.04 -9.05
C SER A 230 7.38 7.36 -8.48
N GLN A 231 8.05 7.90 -7.47
CA GLN A 231 7.65 9.17 -6.87
C GLN A 231 7.77 10.33 -7.86
N GLN A 232 8.80 10.33 -8.68
CA GLN A 232 9.00 11.34 -9.73
C GLN A 232 7.90 11.24 -10.80
N ILE A 233 7.71 10.05 -11.40
CA ILE A 233 6.75 9.88 -12.51
C ILE A 233 5.30 10.07 -12.07
N ILE A 234 4.92 9.59 -10.88
CA ILE A 234 3.53 9.75 -10.40
C ILE A 234 3.23 11.21 -10.07
N ASN A 235 4.16 11.96 -9.45
CA ASN A 235 3.95 13.37 -9.19
C ASN A 235 3.95 14.20 -10.48
N GLU A 236 4.74 13.82 -11.50
CA GLU A 236 4.65 14.44 -12.84
C GLU A 236 3.24 14.25 -13.44
N ILE A 237 2.66 13.04 -13.35
CA ILE A 237 1.29 12.76 -13.82
C ILE A 237 0.27 13.58 -13.02
N ILE A 238 0.42 13.68 -11.70
CA ILE A 238 -0.45 14.49 -10.86
C ILE A 238 -0.41 15.96 -11.32
N GLU A 239 0.76 16.54 -11.41
CA GLU A 239 0.93 17.97 -11.76
C GLU A 239 0.42 18.30 -13.16
N LYS A 240 0.73 17.44 -14.15
CA LYS A 240 0.39 17.73 -15.55
C LYS A 240 -1.05 17.36 -15.93
N LEU A 241 -1.61 16.30 -15.34
CA LEU A 241 -2.90 15.78 -15.78
C LEU A 241 -3.99 15.90 -14.70
N PHE A 242 -3.75 15.48 -13.46
CA PHE A 242 -4.81 15.33 -12.49
C PHE A 242 -5.07 16.57 -11.64
N GLN A 243 -4.06 17.31 -11.24
CA GLN A 243 -4.25 18.53 -10.47
C GLN A 243 -5.06 19.59 -11.25
N PRO A 244 -4.84 19.80 -12.56
CA PRO A 244 -5.70 20.67 -13.36
C PRO A 244 -7.18 20.24 -13.42
N ILE A 245 -7.45 18.92 -13.40
CA ILE A 245 -8.83 18.40 -13.34
C ILE A 245 -9.46 18.72 -11.98
N ILE A 246 -8.75 18.42 -10.90
CA ILE A 246 -9.21 18.66 -9.52
C ILE A 246 -9.47 20.14 -9.29
N ASN A 247 -8.60 21.03 -9.73
CA ASN A 247 -8.72 22.48 -9.55
C ASN A 247 -10.00 23.09 -10.14
N ASN A 248 -10.65 22.41 -11.10
CA ASN A 248 -11.92 22.85 -11.67
C ASN A 248 -13.11 22.63 -10.71
N VAL A 249 -12.98 21.78 -9.70
CA VAL A 249 -14.09 21.34 -8.83
C VAL A 249 -13.77 21.46 -7.34
N SER A 250 -12.50 21.48 -6.96
CA SER A 250 -12.07 21.47 -5.55
C SER A 250 -10.70 22.14 -5.40
N PRO A 251 -10.44 22.85 -4.27
CA PRO A 251 -9.13 23.43 -3.98
C PRO A 251 -8.10 22.42 -3.46
N VAL A 252 -8.43 21.15 -3.42
CA VAL A 252 -7.58 20.08 -2.88
C VAL A 252 -6.28 19.96 -3.66
N ARG A 253 -5.16 19.89 -2.93
CA ARG A 253 -3.86 19.54 -3.47
C ARG A 253 -3.62 18.04 -3.36
N LEU A 254 -3.42 17.37 -4.49
CA LEU A 254 -3.08 15.94 -4.55
C LEU A 254 -1.57 15.77 -4.62
N SER A 255 -1.04 14.75 -3.95
CA SER A 255 0.36 14.35 -4.07
C SER A 255 0.53 12.84 -3.86
N TYR A 256 1.69 12.33 -4.27
CA TYR A 256 2.12 10.95 -4.04
C TYR A 256 3.49 10.93 -3.37
N ARG A 257 3.67 9.96 -2.46
CA ARG A 257 4.98 9.64 -1.91
C ARG A 257 5.13 8.15 -1.61
N THR A 258 6.37 7.71 -1.57
CA THR A 258 6.74 6.42 -1.00
C THR A 258 7.24 6.61 0.42
N ASP A 259 6.96 5.64 1.28
CA ASP A 259 7.48 5.61 2.65
C ASP A 259 7.83 4.18 3.05
N SER A 260 8.44 4.01 4.21
CA SER A 260 8.71 2.70 4.78
C SER A 260 8.20 2.60 6.21
N TYR A 261 7.85 1.39 6.63
CA TYR A 261 7.48 1.13 8.03
C TYR A 261 8.61 1.50 9.00
N ASN A 262 9.88 1.37 8.57
CA ASN A 262 11.05 1.80 9.33
C ASN A 262 11.06 3.30 9.61
N ASN A 263 10.62 4.12 8.64
CA ASN A 263 10.60 5.57 8.78
C ASN A 263 9.41 6.06 9.62
N VAL A 264 8.23 5.47 9.41
CA VAL A 264 6.99 5.91 10.06
C VAL A 264 6.81 5.32 11.47
N ILE A 265 7.66 4.39 11.88
CA ILE A 265 7.57 3.75 13.20
C ILE A 265 7.66 4.75 14.36
N LYS A 266 8.32 5.89 14.16
CA LYS A 266 8.38 7.01 15.12
C LYS A 266 7.00 7.58 15.46
N ASP A 267 6.04 7.47 14.54
CA ASP A 267 4.68 7.99 14.75
C ASP A 267 3.91 7.16 15.78
N ILE A 268 4.36 5.94 16.05
CA ILE A 268 3.78 5.02 17.04
C ILE A 268 4.70 4.72 18.23
N GLU A 269 5.80 5.46 18.40
CA GLU A 269 6.79 5.22 19.48
C GLU A 269 6.20 5.31 20.89
N LYS A 270 5.11 6.05 21.07
CA LYS A 270 4.43 6.18 22.37
C LYS A 270 3.50 5.01 22.70
N SER A 271 3.25 4.11 21.76
CA SER A 271 2.42 2.93 22.03
C SER A 271 3.15 1.95 22.94
N LYS A 272 2.44 1.44 23.94
CA LYS A 272 2.97 0.39 24.83
C LYS A 272 3.32 -0.91 24.12
N TYR A 273 2.84 -1.09 22.89
CA TYR A 273 3.08 -2.28 22.07
C TYR A 273 4.19 -2.12 21.03
N ILE A 274 4.90 -0.99 21.01
CA ILE A 274 5.91 -0.66 20.02
C ILE A 274 7.01 -1.73 19.89
N ASN A 275 7.48 -2.25 21.02
CA ASN A 275 8.53 -3.27 21.00
C ASN A 275 8.04 -4.58 20.39
N THR A 276 6.81 -5.00 20.72
CA THR A 276 6.20 -6.19 20.11
C THR A 276 6.07 -6.02 18.59
N PHE A 277 5.70 -4.83 18.11
CA PHE A 277 5.62 -4.52 16.70
C PHE A 277 7.00 -4.59 16.01
N LYS A 278 8.00 -3.93 16.61
CA LYS A 278 9.38 -3.95 16.10
C LYS A 278 9.93 -5.37 16.00
N GLU A 279 9.76 -6.16 17.06
CA GLU A 279 10.20 -7.55 17.09
C GLU A 279 9.49 -8.41 16.03
N GLN A 280 8.17 -8.26 15.89
CA GLN A 280 7.37 -9.06 14.95
C GLN A 280 7.76 -8.82 13.49
N TYR A 281 8.13 -7.60 13.13
CA TYR A 281 8.40 -7.19 11.75
C TYR A 281 9.87 -6.82 11.48
N TYR A 282 10.79 -7.11 12.41
CA TYR A 282 12.22 -6.79 12.28
C TYR A 282 12.48 -5.29 12.03
N LEU A 283 11.81 -4.40 12.74
CA LEU A 283 11.92 -2.94 12.58
C LEU A 283 12.78 -2.28 13.66
#